data_b441fc7fd7cc2942319149c9116c1ceb
#
_entry.id   b441fc7fd7cc2942319149c9116c1ceb
#
_cell.length_a   1.000
_cell.length_b   1.000
_cell.length_c   1.000
_cell.angle_alpha   90.00
_cell.angle_beta   90.00
_cell.angle_gamma   90.00
#
_symmetry.space_group_name_H-M   'P 1'
#
loop_
_entity.id
_entity.type
_entity.pdbx_description
1 polymer ?
#
loop_
_entity_poly.entity_id
_entity_poly.type
_entity_poly.pdbx_seq_one_letter_code
_entity_poly.pdbx_strand_id
1 'polypeptide(L)'
;MAKRPLVHCRICKGNIDRDNQNDWMMPQEKWYYHIACYDDFARRKGAIKEGDLGIEADDDLWKSAVYDYLKKDVKISLNFTKFQSQWNNFLKKGMTAKGIYFTLRYFYEIEKGDASKCENGIGIVPHVYERGTCYWGERNQRDKGICARIEAQIRQAAQKEVKVIFQPPKPKKVPVVDLSIIADMEDEE
;
A
#
# COMPACT_ATOMS: atom_id res chain seq x y z
N MET A 1 -24.45 33.19 25.32
CA MET A 1 -24.25 32.54 24.03
C MET A 1 -24.84 31.13 24.12
N ALA A 2 -25.72 30.72 23.23
CA ALA A 2 -26.27 29.35 23.22
C ALA A 2 -25.16 28.36 22.88
N LYS A 3 -24.96 27.32 23.71
CA LYS A 3 -24.01 26.24 23.41
C LYS A 3 -24.45 25.51 22.14
N ARG A 4 -23.55 25.41 21.16
CA ARG A 4 -23.80 24.62 19.95
C ARG A 4 -24.02 23.14 20.32
N PRO A 5 -24.94 22.42 19.63
CA PRO A 5 -25.14 21.00 19.91
C PRO A 5 -23.85 20.21 19.69
N LEU A 6 -23.57 19.26 20.59
CA LEU A 6 -22.45 18.34 20.45
C LEU A 6 -22.63 17.49 19.20
N VAL A 7 -21.58 17.31 18.45
CA VAL A 7 -21.50 16.41 17.30
C VAL A 7 -20.39 15.38 17.53
N HIS A 8 -20.53 14.22 16.87
CA HIS A 8 -19.58 13.12 17.05
C HIS A 8 -18.87 12.82 15.75
N CYS A 9 -17.60 12.46 15.85
CA CYS A 9 -16.82 11.96 14.73
C CYS A 9 -17.45 10.65 14.23
N ARG A 10 -17.67 10.56 12.92
CA ARG A 10 -18.25 9.35 12.33
C ARG A 10 -17.37 8.11 12.50
N ILE A 11 -16.04 8.28 12.57
CA ILE A 11 -15.08 7.18 12.69
C ILE A 11 -14.92 6.76 14.15
N CYS A 12 -14.36 7.61 15.00
CA CYS A 12 -14.04 7.25 16.39
C CYS A 12 -15.21 7.43 17.39
N LYS A 13 -16.35 8.02 16.97
CA LYS A 13 -17.50 8.37 17.80
C LYS A 13 -17.23 9.37 18.93
N GLY A 14 -16.00 9.85 19.01
CA GLY A 14 -15.60 10.89 19.98
C GLY A 14 -16.29 12.23 19.71
N ASN A 15 -16.39 13.07 20.75
CA ASN A 15 -16.95 14.41 20.66
C ASN A 15 -16.04 15.30 19.80
N ILE A 16 -16.67 16.16 19.00
CA ILE A 16 -16.00 17.18 18.19
C ILE A 16 -16.32 18.54 18.79
N ASP A 17 -15.28 19.30 19.13
CA ASP A 17 -15.39 20.71 19.47
C ASP A 17 -15.54 21.53 18.19
N ARG A 18 -16.77 22.00 17.92
CA ARG A 18 -17.07 22.80 16.72
C ARG A 18 -16.51 24.22 16.76
N ASP A 19 -16.08 24.67 17.92
CA ASP A 19 -15.49 26.00 18.07
C ASP A 19 -14.01 26.00 17.65
N ASN A 20 -13.35 24.83 17.65
CA ASN A 20 -12.01 24.62 17.12
C ASN A 20 -12.03 24.11 15.67
N GLN A 21 -12.03 25.04 14.69
CA GLN A 21 -12.12 24.71 13.26
C GLN A 21 -10.93 23.90 12.74
N ASN A 22 -9.81 23.83 13.46
CA ASN A 22 -8.61 23.12 13.05
C ASN A 22 -8.67 21.61 13.37
N ASP A 23 -9.64 21.15 14.13
CA ASP A 23 -9.70 19.76 14.60
C ASP A 23 -10.69 18.89 13.84
N TRP A 24 -11.55 19.49 13.03
CA TRP A 24 -12.59 18.76 12.33
C TRP A 24 -12.80 19.20 10.89
N MET A 25 -13.40 18.31 10.10
CA MET A 25 -13.78 18.54 8.72
C MET A 25 -15.11 17.89 8.37
N MET A 26 -15.72 18.33 7.28
CA MET A 26 -16.98 17.80 6.76
C MET A 26 -16.88 17.62 5.23
N PRO A 27 -16.20 16.59 4.73
CA PRO A 27 -15.81 16.45 3.33
C PRO A 27 -16.96 16.42 2.32
N GLN A 28 -18.18 16.06 2.75
CA GLN A 28 -19.37 15.93 1.89
C GLN A 28 -20.58 16.69 2.46
N GLU A 29 -20.33 17.71 3.28
CA GLU A 29 -21.36 18.54 3.93
C GLU A 29 -22.42 17.73 4.74
N LYS A 30 -22.10 16.50 5.05
CA LYS A 30 -23.07 15.58 5.67
C LYS A 30 -22.62 15.03 7.02
N TRP A 31 -21.33 14.75 7.20
CA TRP A 31 -20.81 14.07 8.36
C TRP A 31 -19.56 14.74 8.91
N TYR A 32 -19.47 14.80 10.24
CA TYR A 32 -18.34 15.38 10.95
C TYR A 32 -17.26 14.33 11.20
N TYR A 33 -15.98 14.72 11.05
CA TYR A 33 -14.81 13.89 11.28
C TYR A 33 -13.74 14.71 11.98
N HIS A 34 -12.99 14.11 12.91
CA HIS A 34 -11.70 14.69 13.26
C HIS A 34 -10.79 14.58 12.04
N ILE A 35 -9.96 15.58 11.80
CA ILE A 35 -9.04 15.60 10.65
C ILE A 35 -8.13 14.38 10.70
N ALA A 36 -7.47 14.10 11.84
CA ALA A 36 -6.61 12.94 12.01
C ALA A 36 -7.32 11.59 11.74
N CYS A 37 -8.58 11.45 12.15
CA CYS A 37 -9.37 10.23 11.89
C CYS A 37 -9.67 10.07 10.40
N TYR A 38 -9.98 11.17 9.71
CA TYR A 38 -10.26 11.14 8.28
C TYR A 38 -9.01 10.84 7.45
N ASP A 39 -7.88 11.46 7.79
CA ASP A 39 -6.60 11.25 7.11
C ASP A 39 -6.11 9.81 7.28
N ASP A 40 -6.19 9.25 8.48
CA ASP A 40 -5.86 7.85 8.73
C ASP A 40 -6.78 6.89 7.95
N PHE A 41 -8.08 7.18 7.92
CA PHE A 41 -9.04 6.41 7.13
C PHE A 41 -8.72 6.48 5.63
N ALA A 42 -8.42 7.67 5.10
CA ALA A 42 -8.08 7.88 3.70
C ALA A 42 -6.77 7.17 3.33
N ARG A 43 -5.75 7.24 4.19
CA ARG A 43 -4.47 6.55 4.04
C ARG A 43 -4.66 5.03 3.99
N ARG A 44 -5.36 4.43 4.95
CA ARG A 44 -5.64 2.98 4.99
C ARG A 44 -6.45 2.52 3.78
N LYS A 45 -7.41 3.33 3.35
CA LYS A 45 -8.20 3.04 2.16
C LYS A 45 -7.36 3.09 0.88
N GLY A 46 -6.42 4.03 0.78
CA GLY A 46 -5.46 4.10 -0.32
C GLY A 46 -4.60 2.84 -0.41
N ALA A 47 -4.03 2.41 0.70
CA ALA A 47 -3.20 1.21 0.76
C ALA A 47 -3.99 -0.09 0.45
N ILE A 48 -5.26 -0.19 0.83
CA ILE A 48 -6.15 -1.29 0.38
C ILE A 48 -6.27 -1.28 -1.15
N LYS A 49 -6.44 -0.13 -1.76
CA LYS A 49 -6.55 0.01 -3.22
C LYS A 49 -5.27 -0.43 -3.93
N GLU A 50 -4.10 -0.14 -3.37
CA GLU A 50 -2.80 -0.59 -3.86
C GLU A 50 -2.56 -2.10 -3.68
N GLY A 51 -3.42 -2.78 -2.95
CA GLY A 51 -3.39 -4.23 -2.78
C GLY A 51 -2.57 -4.71 -1.59
N ASP A 52 -2.33 -3.86 -0.61
CA ASP A 52 -1.68 -4.24 0.64
C ASP A 52 -2.56 -5.21 1.44
N LEU A 53 -2.16 -6.48 1.46
CA LEU A 53 -2.84 -7.56 2.16
C LEU A 53 -2.65 -7.52 3.68
N GLY A 54 -1.66 -6.77 4.15
CA GLY A 54 -1.29 -6.67 5.57
C GLY A 54 -2.09 -5.67 6.39
N ILE A 55 -2.94 -4.87 5.74
CA ILE A 55 -3.66 -3.81 6.44
C ILE A 55 -4.71 -4.38 7.38
N GLU A 56 -4.58 -4.03 8.65
CA GLU A 56 -5.65 -4.17 9.62
C GLU A 56 -6.71 -3.08 9.36
N ALA A 57 -7.86 -3.50 8.91
CA ALA A 57 -8.98 -2.63 8.62
C ALA A 57 -10.28 -3.26 9.13
N ASP A 58 -11.15 -2.44 9.63
CA ASP A 58 -12.49 -2.84 10.02
C ASP A 58 -13.39 -3.11 8.80
N ASP A 59 -14.54 -3.74 9.04
CA ASP A 59 -15.49 -4.09 7.99
C ASP A 59 -16.04 -2.85 7.25
N ASP A 60 -16.14 -1.70 7.93
CA ASP A 60 -16.61 -0.46 7.32
C ASP A 60 -15.58 0.12 6.32
N LEU A 61 -14.30 0.00 6.62
CA LEU A 61 -13.23 0.40 5.69
C LEU A 61 -13.21 -0.49 4.45
N TRP A 62 -13.29 -1.81 4.62
CA TRP A 62 -13.38 -2.76 3.52
C TRP A 62 -14.63 -2.53 2.67
N LYS A 63 -15.78 -2.30 3.30
CA LYS A 63 -17.02 -1.97 2.63
C LYS A 63 -16.91 -0.71 1.77
N SER A 64 -16.28 0.34 2.32
CA SER A 64 -16.02 1.57 1.59
C SER A 64 -15.08 1.33 0.39
N ALA A 65 -14.05 0.49 0.56
CA ALA A 65 -13.14 0.13 -0.51
C ALA A 65 -13.86 -0.65 -1.63
N VAL A 66 -14.72 -1.62 -1.28
CA VAL A 66 -15.54 -2.37 -2.25
C VAL A 66 -16.47 -1.43 -3.02
N TYR A 67 -17.14 -0.53 -2.33
CA TYR A 67 -18.05 0.42 -2.98
C TYR A 67 -17.33 1.31 -3.98
N ASP A 68 -16.18 1.85 -3.60
CA ASP A 68 -15.35 2.68 -4.48
C ASP A 68 -14.80 1.89 -5.67
N TYR A 69 -14.31 0.67 -5.45
CA TYR A 69 -13.82 -0.21 -6.49
C TYR A 69 -14.89 -0.47 -7.56
N LEU A 70 -16.08 -0.89 -7.15
CA LEU A 70 -17.19 -1.16 -8.07
C LEU A 70 -17.62 0.10 -8.84
N LYS A 71 -17.65 1.26 -8.16
CA LYS A 71 -18.10 2.52 -8.77
C LYS A 71 -17.05 3.17 -9.68
N LYS A 72 -15.78 3.17 -9.27
CA LYS A 72 -14.70 3.92 -9.95
C LYS A 72 -13.92 3.06 -10.95
N ASP A 73 -13.58 1.84 -10.54
CA ASP A 73 -12.71 0.97 -11.32
C ASP A 73 -13.53 0.07 -12.27
N VAL A 74 -14.59 -0.56 -11.77
CA VAL A 74 -15.51 -1.39 -12.61
C VAL A 74 -16.60 -0.56 -13.31
N LYS A 75 -16.86 0.67 -12.82
CA LYS A 75 -17.81 1.64 -13.38
C LYS A 75 -19.27 1.16 -13.41
N ILE A 76 -19.70 0.46 -12.39
CA ILE A 76 -21.08 -0.02 -12.23
C ILE A 76 -21.94 1.06 -11.57
N SER A 77 -23.18 1.23 -12.05
CA SER A 77 -24.20 2.00 -11.35
C SER A 77 -24.72 1.21 -10.15
N LEU A 78 -24.35 1.63 -8.93
CA LEU A 78 -24.68 0.93 -7.71
C LEU A 78 -25.96 1.49 -7.06
N ASN A 79 -26.92 0.62 -6.77
CA ASN A 79 -27.98 0.92 -5.82
C ASN A 79 -27.48 0.68 -4.38
N PHE A 80 -27.31 1.75 -3.62
CA PHE A 80 -26.72 1.68 -2.28
C PHE A 80 -27.51 0.80 -1.31
N THR A 81 -28.85 0.84 -1.37
CA THR A 81 -29.71 0.04 -0.47
C THR A 81 -29.56 -1.46 -0.76
N LYS A 82 -29.55 -1.85 -2.03
CA LYS A 82 -29.30 -3.24 -2.44
C LYS A 82 -27.90 -3.69 -2.08
N PHE A 83 -26.88 -2.85 -2.34
CA PHE A 83 -25.50 -3.11 -1.95
C PHE A 83 -25.38 -3.39 -0.45
N GLN A 84 -25.97 -2.53 0.38
CA GLN A 84 -25.96 -2.69 1.83
C GLN A 84 -26.62 -4.00 2.28
N SER A 85 -27.76 -4.35 1.67
CA SER A 85 -28.47 -5.60 1.98
C SER A 85 -27.65 -6.83 1.61
N GLN A 86 -27.07 -6.86 0.40
CA GLN A 86 -26.21 -7.95 -0.07
C GLN A 86 -24.94 -8.07 0.79
N TRP A 87 -24.27 -6.96 1.10
CA TRP A 87 -23.13 -6.93 2.00
C TRP A 87 -23.40 -7.58 3.34
N ASN A 88 -24.47 -7.13 4.02
CA ASN A 88 -24.85 -7.67 5.32
C ASN A 88 -25.20 -9.17 5.25
N ASN A 89 -25.82 -9.61 4.15
CA ASN A 89 -26.15 -11.01 3.94
C ASN A 89 -24.88 -11.87 3.76
N PHE A 90 -23.85 -11.37 3.07
CA PHE A 90 -22.59 -12.09 2.91
C PHE A 90 -21.85 -12.24 4.23
N LEU A 91 -21.78 -11.18 5.03
CA LEU A 91 -21.18 -11.26 6.38
C LEU A 91 -21.93 -12.27 7.27
N LYS A 92 -23.27 -12.29 7.23
CA LYS A 92 -24.07 -13.29 7.95
C LYS A 92 -23.81 -14.73 7.50
N LYS A 93 -23.41 -14.94 6.23
CA LYS A 93 -22.99 -16.24 5.69
C LYS A 93 -21.55 -16.61 6.04
N GLY A 94 -20.87 -15.82 6.87
CA GLY A 94 -19.49 -16.09 7.30
C GLY A 94 -18.42 -15.63 6.31
N MET A 95 -18.77 -14.87 5.26
CA MET A 95 -17.78 -14.28 4.36
C MET A 95 -17.12 -13.08 5.03
N THR A 96 -15.80 -12.98 4.97
CA THR A 96 -15.08 -11.84 5.54
C THR A 96 -15.13 -10.64 4.61
N ALA A 97 -15.18 -9.43 5.17
CA ALA A 97 -15.17 -8.18 4.40
C ALA A 97 -13.97 -8.08 3.45
N LYS A 98 -12.79 -8.45 3.95
CA LYS A 98 -11.55 -8.57 3.16
C LYS A 98 -11.69 -9.59 2.03
N GLY A 99 -12.24 -10.78 2.33
CA GLY A 99 -12.47 -11.82 1.34
C GLY A 99 -13.40 -11.39 0.22
N ILE A 100 -14.47 -10.65 0.53
CA ILE A 100 -15.39 -10.08 -0.47
C ILE A 100 -14.64 -9.13 -1.43
N TYR A 101 -13.80 -8.23 -0.90
CA TYR A 101 -13.01 -7.31 -1.74
C TYR A 101 -12.10 -8.05 -2.72
N PHE A 102 -11.33 -9.01 -2.22
CA PHE A 102 -10.41 -9.78 -3.05
C PHE A 102 -11.11 -10.72 -4.03
N THR A 103 -12.28 -11.25 -3.65
CA THR A 103 -13.11 -12.03 -4.58
C THR A 103 -13.58 -11.20 -5.77
N LEU A 104 -14.02 -9.96 -5.53
CA LEU A 104 -14.42 -9.05 -6.60
C LEU A 104 -13.24 -8.68 -7.51
N ARG A 105 -12.07 -8.40 -6.94
CA ARG A 105 -10.85 -8.17 -7.73
C ARG A 105 -10.48 -9.39 -8.57
N TYR A 106 -10.55 -10.59 -7.99
CA TYR A 106 -10.34 -11.82 -8.74
C TYR A 106 -11.29 -11.93 -9.94
N PHE A 107 -12.59 -11.76 -9.71
CA PHE A 107 -13.59 -11.88 -10.76
C PHE A 107 -13.41 -10.84 -11.88
N TYR A 108 -13.25 -9.56 -11.54
CA TYR A 108 -13.17 -8.49 -12.54
C TYR A 108 -11.78 -8.32 -13.16
N GLU A 109 -10.71 -8.51 -12.39
CA GLU A 109 -9.34 -8.29 -12.89
C GLU A 109 -8.73 -9.54 -13.52
N ILE A 110 -8.97 -10.73 -12.95
CA ILE A 110 -8.32 -11.97 -13.37
C ILE A 110 -9.22 -12.76 -14.33
N GLU A 111 -10.46 -13.09 -13.91
CA GLU A 111 -11.42 -13.81 -14.75
C GLU A 111 -12.01 -12.95 -15.87
N LYS A 112 -11.83 -11.60 -15.82
CA LYS A 112 -12.43 -10.65 -16.75
C LYS A 112 -13.96 -10.79 -16.85
N GLY A 113 -14.60 -11.05 -15.72
CA GLY A 113 -16.01 -11.30 -15.61
C GLY A 113 -16.88 -10.12 -16.07
N ASP A 114 -18.02 -10.44 -16.65
CA ASP A 114 -18.94 -9.44 -17.17
C ASP A 114 -19.81 -8.85 -16.05
N ALA A 115 -19.65 -7.56 -15.83
CA ALA A 115 -20.38 -6.81 -14.80
C ALA A 115 -21.90 -6.76 -15.08
N SER A 116 -22.33 -6.83 -16.35
CA SER A 116 -23.75 -6.77 -16.73
C SER A 116 -24.56 -7.97 -16.25
N LYS A 117 -23.89 -9.11 -16.02
CA LYS A 117 -24.51 -10.36 -15.55
C LYS A 117 -24.62 -10.44 -14.01
N CYS A 118 -24.07 -9.46 -13.31
CA CYS A 118 -23.98 -9.47 -11.84
C CYS A 118 -24.93 -8.45 -11.26
N GLU A 119 -25.89 -8.90 -10.47
CA GLU A 119 -26.80 -7.98 -9.78
C GLU A 119 -26.01 -7.02 -8.88
N ASN A 120 -26.12 -5.71 -9.19
CA ASN A 120 -25.44 -4.64 -8.46
C ASN A 120 -23.90 -4.84 -8.33
N GLY A 121 -23.30 -5.63 -9.25
CA GLY A 121 -21.85 -5.90 -9.29
C GLY A 121 -21.29 -6.76 -8.18
N ILE A 122 -21.97 -6.86 -7.05
CA ILE A 122 -21.54 -7.64 -5.87
C ILE A 122 -22.24 -9.02 -5.81
N GLY A 123 -23.32 -9.23 -6.55
CA GLY A 123 -24.11 -10.45 -6.49
C GLY A 123 -23.36 -11.72 -6.88
N ILE A 124 -22.23 -11.59 -7.60
CA ILE A 124 -21.39 -12.72 -8.00
C ILE A 124 -20.58 -13.35 -6.85
N VAL A 125 -20.36 -12.60 -5.75
CA VAL A 125 -19.47 -13.00 -4.66
C VAL A 125 -19.75 -14.42 -4.15
N PRO A 126 -20.99 -14.85 -3.84
CA PRO A 126 -21.22 -16.21 -3.34
C PRO A 126 -20.76 -17.32 -4.28
N HIS A 127 -20.73 -17.07 -5.58
CA HIS A 127 -20.38 -18.07 -6.60
C HIS A 127 -18.87 -18.19 -6.84
N VAL A 128 -18.11 -17.15 -6.50
CA VAL A 128 -16.66 -17.08 -6.78
C VAL A 128 -15.82 -16.94 -5.51
N TYR A 129 -16.45 -16.88 -4.32
CA TYR A 129 -15.78 -16.56 -3.07
C TYR A 129 -14.61 -17.51 -2.75
N GLU A 130 -14.83 -18.80 -2.83
CA GLU A 130 -13.80 -19.79 -2.54
C GLU A 130 -12.63 -19.70 -3.55
N ARG A 131 -12.92 -19.60 -4.84
CA ARG A 131 -11.89 -19.48 -5.88
C ARG A 131 -11.06 -18.22 -5.73
N GLY A 132 -11.73 -17.08 -5.46
CA GLY A 132 -11.07 -15.81 -5.25
C GLY A 132 -10.17 -15.80 -4.01
N THR A 133 -10.65 -16.33 -2.90
CA THR A 133 -9.87 -16.40 -1.65
C THR A 133 -8.70 -17.38 -1.75
N CYS A 134 -8.87 -18.53 -2.41
CA CYS A 134 -7.78 -19.47 -2.69
C CYS A 134 -6.70 -18.84 -3.57
N TYR A 135 -7.07 -18.18 -4.66
CA TYR A 135 -6.14 -17.53 -5.58
C TYR A 135 -5.22 -16.52 -4.86
N TRP A 136 -5.83 -15.62 -4.09
CA TRP A 136 -5.05 -14.59 -3.35
C TRP A 136 -4.27 -15.19 -2.18
N GLY A 137 -4.78 -16.24 -1.56
CA GLY A 137 -4.08 -16.98 -0.49
C GLY A 137 -2.79 -17.60 -1.02
N GLU A 138 -2.83 -18.31 -2.14
CA GLU A 138 -1.67 -18.93 -2.78
C GLU A 138 -0.67 -17.88 -3.28
N ARG A 139 -1.15 -16.78 -3.85
CA ARG A 139 -0.30 -15.68 -4.30
C ARG A 139 0.44 -15.05 -3.12
N ASN A 140 -0.25 -14.76 -2.02
CA ASN A 140 0.37 -14.20 -0.82
C ASN A 140 1.43 -15.12 -0.22
N GLN A 141 1.21 -16.44 -0.21
CA GLN A 141 2.21 -17.40 0.23
C GLN A 141 3.45 -17.42 -0.68
N ARG A 142 3.26 -17.36 -2.00
CA ARG A 142 4.36 -17.26 -2.97
C ARG A 142 5.17 -15.99 -2.78
N ASP A 143 4.50 -14.85 -2.66
CA ASP A 143 5.15 -13.55 -2.48
C ASP A 143 5.96 -13.51 -1.17
N LYS A 144 5.43 -14.04 -0.06
CA LYS A 144 6.17 -14.19 1.20
C LYS A 144 7.40 -15.09 1.05
N GLY A 145 7.29 -16.18 0.31
CA GLY A 145 8.42 -17.05 0.02
C GLY A 145 9.51 -16.39 -0.81
N ILE A 146 9.14 -15.55 -1.77
CA ILE A 146 10.09 -14.76 -2.58
C ILE A 146 10.77 -13.71 -1.71
N CYS A 147 10.04 -12.95 -0.91
CA CYS A 147 10.60 -11.95 0.00
C CYS A 147 11.59 -12.60 0.99
N ALA A 148 11.24 -13.72 1.60
CA ALA A 148 12.14 -14.43 2.52
C ALA A 148 13.45 -14.89 1.83
N ARG A 149 13.39 -15.32 0.57
CA ARG A 149 14.60 -15.68 -0.22
C ARG A 149 15.48 -14.46 -0.51
N ILE A 150 14.87 -13.34 -0.90
CA ILE A 150 15.60 -12.09 -1.16
C ILE A 150 16.28 -11.59 0.13
N GLU A 151 15.56 -11.58 1.25
CA GLU A 151 16.14 -11.21 2.54
C GLU A 151 17.31 -12.11 2.96
N ALA A 152 17.19 -13.43 2.74
CA ALA A 152 18.27 -14.36 3.01
C ALA A 152 19.50 -14.08 2.13
N GLN A 153 19.30 -13.77 0.83
CA GLN A 153 20.40 -13.39 -0.08
C GLN A 153 21.08 -12.09 0.35
N ILE A 154 20.31 -11.07 0.75
CA ILE A 154 20.84 -9.79 1.25
C ILE A 154 21.69 -10.03 2.51
N ARG A 155 21.19 -10.83 3.47
CA ARG A 155 21.94 -11.19 4.69
C ARG A 155 23.25 -11.92 4.36
N GLN A 156 23.22 -12.89 3.44
CA GLN A 156 24.43 -13.58 2.99
C GLN A 156 25.43 -12.66 2.28
N ALA A 157 24.95 -11.74 1.46
CA ALA A 157 25.79 -10.74 0.80
C ALA A 157 26.44 -9.78 1.81
N ALA A 158 25.69 -9.34 2.83
CA ALA A 158 26.21 -8.48 3.90
C ALA A 158 27.24 -9.19 4.80
N GLN A 159 27.15 -10.51 4.94
CA GLN A 159 28.11 -11.31 5.73
C GLN A 159 29.39 -11.66 4.95
N LYS A 160 29.41 -11.52 3.63
CA LYS A 160 30.63 -11.66 2.85
C LYS A 160 31.49 -10.43 3.09
N GLU A 161 32.47 -10.55 4.02
CA GLU A 161 33.52 -9.56 4.15
C GLU A 161 34.23 -9.39 2.80
N VAL A 162 34.05 -8.22 2.19
CA VAL A 162 34.84 -7.83 1.02
C VAL A 162 36.24 -7.55 1.53
N LYS A 163 37.16 -8.53 1.49
CA LYS A 163 38.58 -8.31 1.68
C LYS A 163 39.06 -7.46 0.51
N VAL A 164 39.00 -6.15 0.69
CA VAL A 164 39.69 -5.22 -0.23
C VAL A 164 41.19 -5.41 -0.01
N ILE A 165 41.82 -6.19 -0.88
CA ILE A 165 43.29 -6.28 -0.93
C ILE A 165 43.76 -4.95 -1.55
N PHE A 166 44.09 -3.99 -0.66
CA PHE A 166 44.73 -2.77 -1.07
C PHE A 166 46.17 -3.09 -1.57
N GLN A 167 46.36 -3.18 -2.85
CA GLN A 167 47.70 -3.19 -3.42
C GLN A 167 48.14 -1.72 -3.54
N PRO A 168 49.17 -1.29 -2.73
CA PRO A 168 49.68 0.06 -2.89
C PRO A 168 50.23 0.20 -4.29
N PRO A 169 50.02 1.36 -4.93
CA PRO A 169 50.54 1.59 -6.27
C PRO A 169 52.06 1.38 -6.25
N LYS A 170 52.60 0.58 -7.21
CA LYS A 170 54.03 0.36 -7.34
C LYS A 170 54.69 1.73 -7.45
N PRO A 171 55.77 2.02 -6.66
CA PRO A 171 56.46 3.28 -6.75
C PRO A 171 56.99 3.46 -8.20
N LYS A 172 56.56 4.53 -8.84
CA LYS A 172 57.10 4.90 -10.15
C LYS A 172 58.62 5.16 -9.95
N LYS A 173 59.46 4.41 -10.65
CA LYS A 173 60.89 4.71 -10.71
C LYS A 173 61.03 6.14 -11.24
N VAL A 174 61.37 7.05 -10.36
CA VAL A 174 61.74 8.40 -10.77
C VAL A 174 63.07 8.25 -11.52
N PRO A 175 63.22 8.71 -12.76
CA PRO A 175 64.51 8.69 -13.43
C PRO A 175 65.49 9.52 -12.58
N VAL A 176 66.55 8.87 -12.15
CA VAL A 176 67.67 9.56 -11.48
C VAL A 176 68.29 10.45 -12.54
N VAL A 177 68.05 11.75 -12.41
CA VAL A 177 68.74 12.73 -13.27
C VAL A 177 70.18 12.76 -12.79
N ASP A 178 71.13 12.34 -13.65
CA ASP A 178 72.50 12.36 -13.35
C ASP A 178 72.95 13.83 -13.42
N LEU A 179 73.19 14.42 -12.28
CA LEU A 179 73.61 15.81 -12.15
C LEU A 179 75.11 16.05 -12.56
N SER A 180 75.82 14.98 -12.82
CA SER A 180 77.24 15.13 -13.31
C SER A 180 77.36 15.83 -14.68
N ILE A 181 76.28 15.75 -15.46
CA ILE A 181 76.21 16.40 -16.79
C ILE A 181 76.13 17.94 -16.67
N ILE A 182 75.68 18.47 -15.54
CA ILE A 182 75.51 19.92 -15.33
C ILE A 182 76.89 20.55 -14.90
N ALA A 183 77.77 19.78 -14.26
CA ALA A 183 79.07 20.29 -13.77
C ALA A 183 80.05 20.56 -14.89
N ASP A 184 79.89 19.88 -16.04
CA ASP A 184 80.83 20.02 -17.17
C ASP A 184 80.50 21.23 -18.09
N MET A 185 79.45 22.00 -17.78
CA MET A 185 79.04 23.13 -18.61
C MET A 185 79.48 24.52 -18.08
N GLU A 186 80.17 24.58 -16.93
CA GLU A 186 80.60 25.87 -16.34
C GLU A 186 82.06 26.28 -16.62
N ASP A 187 82.78 25.47 -17.37
CA ASP A 187 84.21 25.74 -17.63
C ASP A 187 84.55 26.24 -19.07
N GLU A 188 83.59 26.76 -19.80
CA GLU A 188 83.87 27.44 -21.10
C GLU A 188 83.41 28.91 -21.07
N GLU A 189 84.22 29.80 -20.41
CA GLU A 189 84.31 31.21 -20.70
C GLU A 189 85.80 31.64 -20.74
#